data_a122a6b3f85c1d415a56bd30c0c18096
#
_entry.id   a122a6b3f85c1d415a56bd30c0c18096
#
_cell.length_a   1.000
_cell.length_b   1.000
_cell.length_c   1.000
_cell.angle_alpha   90.00
_cell.angle_beta   90.00
_cell.angle_gamma   90.00
#
_symmetry.space_group_name_H-M   'P 1'
#
loop_
_entity.id
_entity.type
_entity.pdbx_description
1 polymer ?
#
loop_
_entity_poly.entity_id
_entity_poly.type
_entity_poly.pdbx_seq_one_letter_code
_entity_poly.pdbx_strand_id
1 'polypeptide(L)'
;MFMVVVLGYSMNPAVFRYLPFAGFFFVCTTSRAVLLSILPLKALLLVGNAQMVSVLFFMVSVCGIGVSLSVPFMLRKTDLQNGFLISVFSMAVSVAFLWTGTLWSFAVGMVLHVFSVTSMEVMLSLYVMQRIPRRQLPEFEPLRMVSAIVALSIGPWLGVYLQLRVADWLPFAIAIAGTVATLIYFRWLGLHRMSMPTRDFGAGNPLRHIGRFFRQPRLRLAWSLILTRSSWWMMFIIYTPIYASQSGLGELTGAAIVSIGSAWTLTLPYWGWFARRYSLRRLMYMGFTVATVMSLMVFVFSGTPRVAIVLLVFAALGATMLDGSGHVLFLRAVHPLERSEMTGVFQTYRDVANLAVPGFFAILLKFFALPVIFIGAAGWMMVGTLFSRYIPRRM
;
A
#
# COMPACT_ATOMS: atom_id res chain seq x y z
N MET A 1 8.44 16.64 -19.35
CA MET A 1 9.71 17.29 -19.01
C MET A 1 10.11 17.06 -17.55
N PHE A 2 9.24 17.30 -16.56
CA PHE A 2 9.49 17.04 -15.14
C PHE A 2 9.87 15.56 -14.84
N MET A 3 9.22 14.63 -15.53
CA MET A 3 9.40 13.19 -15.35
C MET A 3 10.77 12.66 -15.87
N VAL A 4 11.31 13.28 -16.91
CA VAL A 4 12.62 12.93 -17.49
C VAL A 4 13.76 13.41 -16.60
N VAL A 5 13.58 14.57 -15.97
CA VAL A 5 14.59 15.16 -15.05
C VAL A 5 14.64 14.39 -13.72
N VAL A 6 13.49 13.90 -13.22
CA VAL A 6 13.42 13.15 -11.96
C VAL A 6 13.92 11.72 -12.08
N LEU A 7 13.79 11.10 -13.26
CA LEU A 7 14.15 9.69 -13.44
C LEU A 7 15.61 9.47 -13.90
N GLY A 8 16.32 10.50 -14.36
CA GLY A 8 17.74 10.41 -14.77
C GLY A 8 18.04 9.32 -15.84
N TYR A 9 17.00 8.80 -16.45
CA TYR A 9 17.06 7.81 -17.54
C TYR A 9 16.68 8.48 -18.85
N SER A 10 17.50 8.30 -19.87
CA SER A 10 17.05 8.46 -21.25
C SER A 10 16.00 7.37 -21.52
N MET A 11 14.72 7.68 -21.25
CA MET A 11 13.64 6.74 -21.53
C MET A 11 13.59 6.47 -23.03
N ASN A 12 13.65 5.21 -23.40
CA ASN A 12 13.45 4.78 -24.76
C ASN A 12 12.11 5.34 -25.27
N PRO A 13 12.06 6.07 -26.41
CA PRO A 13 10.81 6.61 -26.96
C PRO A 13 9.70 5.57 -27.10
N ALA A 14 10.04 4.30 -27.26
CA ALA A 14 9.10 3.20 -27.31
C ALA A 14 8.25 3.05 -26.01
N VAL A 15 8.72 3.53 -24.87
CA VAL A 15 8.00 3.44 -23.57
C VAL A 15 6.83 4.41 -23.52
N PHE A 16 6.91 5.56 -24.21
CA PHE A 16 5.79 6.51 -24.31
C PHE A 16 4.54 5.91 -24.95
N ARG A 17 4.69 4.84 -25.76
CA ARG A 17 3.57 4.06 -26.30
C ARG A 17 2.69 3.45 -25.20
N TYR A 18 3.24 3.23 -24.02
CA TYR A 18 2.52 2.67 -22.88
C TYR A 18 1.99 3.72 -21.89
N LEU A 19 2.13 5.01 -22.20
CA LEU A 19 1.60 6.10 -21.38
C LEU A 19 0.08 5.97 -21.15
N PRO A 20 -0.75 5.60 -22.15
CA PRO A 20 -2.16 5.33 -21.89
C PRO A 20 -2.39 4.21 -20.87
N PHE A 21 -1.53 3.18 -20.88
CA PHE A 21 -1.65 2.10 -19.92
C PHE A 21 -1.24 2.53 -18.49
N ALA A 22 -0.25 3.40 -18.35
CA ALA A 22 0.09 4.02 -17.08
C ALA A 22 -1.02 4.96 -16.59
N GLY A 23 -1.68 5.70 -17.48
CA GLY A 23 -2.88 6.49 -17.17
C GLY A 23 -4.04 5.65 -16.65
N PHE A 24 -4.20 4.44 -17.15
CA PHE A 24 -5.18 3.49 -16.64
C PHE A 24 -4.92 3.14 -15.16
N PHE A 25 -3.66 2.92 -14.77
CA PHE A 25 -3.29 2.72 -13.36
C PHE A 25 -3.58 3.93 -12.49
N PHE A 26 -3.37 5.14 -13.01
CA PHE A 26 -3.73 6.37 -12.31
C PHE A 26 -5.23 6.40 -12.00
N VAL A 27 -6.09 6.16 -12.99
CA VAL A 27 -7.56 6.17 -12.83
C VAL A 27 -8.00 5.09 -11.84
N CYS A 28 -7.50 3.85 -11.99
CA CYS A 28 -7.78 2.75 -11.08
C CYS A 28 -7.37 3.07 -9.62
N THR A 29 -6.24 3.77 -9.45
CA THR A 29 -5.74 4.10 -8.11
C THR A 29 -6.49 5.27 -7.51
N THR A 30 -6.94 6.23 -8.31
CA THR A 30 -7.67 7.42 -7.83
C THR A 30 -8.96 7.05 -7.10
N SER A 31 -9.72 6.07 -7.60
CA SER A 31 -10.97 5.62 -6.96
C SER A 31 -10.79 5.16 -5.51
N ARG A 32 -9.65 4.55 -5.19
CA ARG A 32 -9.32 4.10 -3.83
C ARG A 32 -8.54 5.14 -3.03
N ALA A 33 -7.73 5.95 -3.69
CA ALA A 33 -6.87 6.94 -3.04
C ALA A 33 -7.68 8.05 -2.35
N VAL A 34 -8.79 8.47 -2.94
CA VAL A 34 -9.71 9.47 -2.38
C VAL A 34 -10.32 8.99 -1.06
N LEU A 35 -10.54 7.69 -0.90
CA LEU A 35 -11.12 7.10 0.31
C LEU A 35 -10.07 6.79 1.40
N LEU A 36 -8.77 6.87 1.09
CA LEU A 36 -7.71 6.34 1.95
C LEU A 36 -7.70 6.94 3.36
N SER A 37 -7.85 8.25 3.51
CA SER A 37 -7.94 8.93 4.80
C SER A 37 -9.38 9.02 5.34
N ILE A 38 -10.38 8.91 4.48
CA ILE A 38 -11.80 8.93 4.87
C ILE A 38 -12.16 7.67 5.67
N LEU A 39 -11.67 6.49 5.25
CA LEU A 39 -12.02 5.23 5.89
C LEU A 39 -11.68 5.21 7.39
N PRO A 40 -10.44 5.52 7.85
CA PRO A 40 -10.14 5.55 9.27
C PRO A 40 -10.90 6.65 10.03
N LEU A 41 -11.13 7.82 9.42
CA LEU A 41 -11.91 8.89 10.03
C LEU A 41 -13.39 8.51 10.19
N LYS A 42 -13.99 7.94 9.15
CA LYS A 42 -15.37 7.45 9.22
C LYS A 42 -15.52 6.29 10.19
N ALA A 43 -14.55 5.38 10.25
CA ALA A 43 -14.50 4.36 11.28
C ALA A 43 -14.50 4.96 12.69
N LEU A 44 -13.67 5.99 12.92
CA LEU A 44 -13.60 6.69 14.20
C LEU A 44 -14.96 7.33 14.58
N LEU A 45 -15.65 7.95 13.62
CA LEU A 45 -16.98 8.52 13.84
C LEU A 45 -18.02 7.46 14.22
N LEU A 46 -17.95 6.26 13.60
CA LEU A 46 -18.91 5.19 13.84
C LEU A 46 -18.68 4.45 15.16
N VAL A 47 -17.44 4.28 15.59
CA VAL A 47 -17.10 3.47 16.78
C VAL A 47 -16.66 4.31 17.98
N GLY A 48 -16.40 5.61 17.82
CA GLY A 48 -16.17 6.59 18.87
C GLY A 48 -14.75 6.66 19.41
N ASN A 49 -13.91 5.63 19.25
CA ASN A 49 -12.55 5.63 19.78
C ASN A 49 -11.55 4.85 18.91
N ALA A 50 -10.26 5.19 19.03
CA ALA A 50 -9.19 4.62 18.22
C ALA A 50 -8.96 3.12 18.47
N GLN A 51 -9.24 2.62 19.68
CA GLN A 51 -9.13 1.20 20.01
C GLN A 51 -10.14 0.38 19.21
N MET A 52 -11.42 0.81 19.16
CA MET A 52 -12.46 0.13 18.39
C MET A 52 -12.24 0.24 16.90
N VAL A 53 -11.65 1.34 16.41
CA VAL A 53 -11.16 1.42 15.02
C VAL A 53 -10.14 0.32 14.76
N SER A 54 -9.18 0.12 15.66
CA SER A 54 -8.17 -0.95 15.51
C SER A 54 -8.82 -2.34 15.50
N VAL A 55 -9.79 -2.60 16.35
CA VAL A 55 -10.56 -3.87 16.37
C VAL A 55 -11.30 -4.07 15.04
N LEU A 56 -11.96 -3.03 14.53
CA LEU A 56 -12.68 -3.08 13.27
C LEU A 56 -11.73 -3.40 12.10
N PHE A 57 -10.60 -2.70 12.00
CA PHE A 57 -9.60 -2.96 10.96
C PHE A 57 -8.97 -4.35 11.10
N PHE A 58 -8.77 -4.83 12.32
CA PHE A 58 -8.31 -6.20 12.57
C PHE A 58 -9.32 -7.24 12.04
N MET A 59 -10.60 -7.09 12.36
CA MET A 59 -11.65 -7.99 11.87
C MET A 59 -11.77 -7.98 10.34
N VAL A 60 -11.72 -6.79 9.74
CA VAL A 60 -11.68 -6.64 8.28
C VAL A 60 -10.45 -7.33 7.68
N SER A 61 -9.30 -7.25 8.35
CA SER A 61 -8.06 -7.89 7.88
C SER A 61 -8.12 -9.43 7.97
N VAL A 62 -8.77 -9.97 9.01
CA VAL A 62 -9.04 -11.42 9.10
C VAL A 62 -9.88 -11.88 7.91
N CYS A 63 -10.97 -11.17 7.61
CA CYS A 63 -11.78 -11.42 6.41
C CYS A 63 -10.95 -11.24 5.13
N GLY A 64 -10.10 -10.22 5.10
CA GLY A 64 -9.21 -9.89 3.98
C GLY A 64 -8.26 -11.02 3.61
N ILE A 65 -7.73 -11.78 4.58
CA ILE A 65 -6.91 -12.98 4.31
C ILE A 65 -7.74 -14.02 3.55
N GLY A 66 -8.96 -14.30 3.99
CA GLY A 66 -9.87 -15.22 3.28
C GLY A 66 -10.15 -14.74 1.85
N VAL A 67 -10.33 -13.45 1.69
CA VAL A 67 -10.50 -12.78 0.39
C VAL A 67 -9.26 -12.96 -0.49
N SER A 68 -8.07 -12.67 0.00
CA SER A 68 -6.81 -12.83 -0.75
C SER A 68 -6.63 -14.27 -1.25
N LEU A 69 -6.99 -15.25 -0.42
CA LEU A 69 -6.94 -16.66 -0.78
C LEU A 69 -8.03 -17.06 -1.82
N SER A 70 -9.13 -16.32 -1.89
CA SER A 70 -10.22 -16.59 -2.85
C SER A 70 -9.91 -16.10 -4.28
N VAL A 71 -9.04 -15.09 -4.45
CA VAL A 71 -8.72 -14.51 -5.76
C VAL A 71 -8.14 -15.51 -6.75
N PRO A 72 -7.15 -16.36 -6.41
CA PRO A 72 -6.66 -17.40 -7.31
C PRO A 72 -7.73 -18.44 -7.68
N PHE A 73 -8.65 -18.76 -6.74
CA PHE A 73 -9.75 -19.67 -6.97
C PHE A 73 -10.79 -19.06 -7.94
N MET A 74 -11.10 -17.77 -7.76
CA MET A 74 -11.94 -17.03 -8.69
C MET A 74 -11.35 -17.03 -10.10
N LEU A 75 -10.03 -16.76 -10.24
CA LEU A 75 -9.31 -16.79 -11.51
C LEU A 75 -9.34 -18.14 -12.23
N ARG A 76 -9.38 -19.25 -11.48
CA ARG A 76 -9.52 -20.59 -12.09
C ARG A 76 -10.90 -20.86 -12.66
N LYS A 77 -11.92 -20.18 -12.15
CA LYS A 77 -13.32 -20.36 -12.56
C LYS A 77 -13.82 -19.33 -13.57
N THR A 78 -13.15 -18.18 -13.63
CA THR A 78 -13.55 -17.06 -14.49
C THR A 78 -12.41 -16.67 -15.43
N ASP A 79 -12.77 -16.09 -16.57
CA ASP A 79 -11.81 -15.47 -17.47
C ASP A 79 -11.23 -14.21 -16.82
N LEU A 80 -10.04 -13.77 -17.28
CA LEU A 80 -9.38 -12.57 -16.79
C LEU A 80 -10.28 -11.32 -16.91
N GLN A 81 -11.06 -11.23 -17.99
CA GLN A 81 -12.04 -10.15 -18.18
C GLN A 81 -13.14 -10.17 -17.13
N ASN A 82 -13.79 -11.31 -16.92
CA ASN A 82 -14.87 -11.45 -15.96
C ASN A 82 -14.36 -11.24 -14.53
N GLY A 83 -13.16 -11.73 -14.21
CA GLY A 83 -12.51 -11.46 -12.93
C GLY A 83 -12.28 -9.97 -12.70
N PHE A 84 -11.83 -9.23 -13.72
CA PHE A 84 -11.67 -7.78 -13.63
C PHE A 84 -13.02 -7.06 -13.44
N LEU A 85 -14.05 -7.45 -14.19
CA LEU A 85 -15.40 -6.86 -14.06
C LEU A 85 -15.99 -7.11 -12.67
N ILE A 86 -15.84 -8.33 -12.12
CA ILE A 86 -16.25 -8.64 -10.74
C ILE A 86 -15.54 -7.73 -9.74
N SER A 87 -14.23 -7.52 -9.90
CA SER A 87 -13.45 -6.65 -9.02
C SER A 87 -13.94 -5.20 -9.07
N VAL A 88 -14.21 -4.67 -10.27
CA VAL A 88 -14.71 -3.31 -10.48
C VAL A 88 -16.14 -3.16 -9.95
N PHE A 89 -17.01 -4.13 -10.19
CA PHE A 89 -18.36 -4.14 -9.64
C PHE A 89 -18.36 -4.19 -8.11
N SER A 90 -17.51 -5.03 -7.52
CA SER A 90 -17.31 -5.09 -6.08
C SER A 90 -16.84 -3.75 -5.50
N MET A 91 -16.04 -2.96 -6.24
CA MET A 91 -15.65 -1.62 -5.83
C MET A 91 -16.86 -0.68 -5.75
N ALA A 92 -17.71 -0.67 -6.77
CA ALA A 92 -18.90 0.18 -6.77
C ALA A 92 -19.85 -0.19 -5.62
N VAL A 93 -20.09 -1.48 -5.41
CA VAL A 93 -20.91 -1.99 -4.29
C VAL A 93 -20.28 -1.63 -2.95
N SER A 94 -18.98 -1.80 -2.81
CA SER A 94 -18.21 -1.41 -1.61
C SER A 94 -18.45 0.07 -1.26
N VAL A 95 -18.30 0.96 -2.24
CA VAL A 95 -18.46 2.40 -2.04
C VAL A 95 -19.89 2.73 -1.60
N ALA A 96 -20.90 2.08 -2.16
CA ALA A 96 -22.29 2.23 -1.74
C ALA A 96 -22.48 1.82 -0.27
N PHE A 97 -21.93 0.68 0.15
CA PHE A 97 -21.97 0.24 1.54
C PHE A 97 -21.19 1.15 2.49
N LEU A 98 -20.04 1.67 2.06
CA LEU A 98 -19.25 2.63 2.84
C LEU A 98 -19.98 3.96 3.05
N TRP A 99 -20.87 4.33 2.14
CA TRP A 99 -21.67 5.55 2.24
C TRP A 99 -22.77 5.47 3.31
N THR A 100 -23.44 4.32 3.47
CA THR A 100 -24.70 4.16 4.24
C THR A 100 -24.62 4.44 5.74
N GLY A 101 -23.52 4.79 6.36
CA GLY A 101 -23.44 5.33 7.72
C GLY A 101 -23.73 4.38 8.88
N THR A 102 -24.04 3.09 8.66
CA THR A 102 -24.17 2.09 9.73
C THR A 102 -22.90 1.28 9.90
N LEU A 103 -22.59 0.85 11.12
CA LEU A 103 -21.37 0.08 11.40
C LEU A 103 -21.29 -1.23 10.61
N TRP A 104 -22.38 -1.96 10.51
CA TRP A 104 -22.43 -3.22 9.77
C TRP A 104 -22.22 -3.02 8.27
N SER A 105 -22.91 -2.06 7.69
CA SER A 105 -22.74 -1.69 6.31
C SER A 105 -21.29 -1.26 6.02
N PHE A 106 -20.73 -0.43 6.88
CA PHE A 106 -19.34 0.03 6.75
C PHE A 106 -18.36 -1.15 6.82
N ALA A 107 -18.53 -2.10 7.75
CA ALA A 107 -17.69 -3.28 7.86
C ALA A 107 -17.76 -4.16 6.60
N VAL A 108 -18.96 -4.42 6.09
CA VAL A 108 -19.16 -5.16 4.81
C VAL A 108 -18.52 -4.39 3.65
N GLY A 109 -18.73 -3.07 3.59
CA GLY A 109 -18.12 -2.20 2.59
C GLY A 109 -16.58 -2.29 2.62
N MET A 110 -15.96 -2.28 3.79
CA MET A 110 -14.51 -2.44 3.94
C MET A 110 -14.00 -3.79 3.44
N VAL A 111 -14.69 -4.89 3.75
CA VAL A 111 -14.32 -6.24 3.26
C VAL A 111 -14.41 -6.30 1.72
N LEU A 112 -15.49 -5.76 1.14
CA LEU A 112 -15.65 -5.66 -0.32
C LEU A 112 -14.60 -4.76 -0.94
N HIS A 113 -14.20 -3.67 -0.24
CA HIS A 113 -13.12 -2.79 -0.68
C HIS A 113 -11.79 -3.53 -0.77
N VAL A 114 -11.43 -4.29 0.28
CA VAL A 114 -10.22 -5.12 0.28
C VAL A 114 -10.27 -6.15 -0.85
N PHE A 115 -11.40 -6.82 -1.06
CA PHE A 115 -11.58 -7.74 -2.17
C PHE A 115 -11.34 -7.08 -3.52
N SER A 116 -12.00 -5.96 -3.76
CA SER A 116 -11.90 -5.22 -5.03
C SER A 116 -10.46 -4.78 -5.29
N VAL A 117 -9.80 -4.15 -4.31
CA VAL A 117 -8.42 -3.66 -4.44
C VAL A 117 -7.46 -4.81 -4.72
N THR A 118 -7.52 -5.88 -3.93
CA THR A 118 -6.62 -7.04 -4.08
C THR A 118 -6.81 -7.73 -5.42
N SER A 119 -8.06 -8.00 -5.79
CA SER A 119 -8.39 -8.65 -7.07
C SER A 119 -7.96 -7.79 -8.25
N MET A 120 -8.26 -6.48 -8.21
CA MET A 120 -7.90 -5.54 -9.27
C MET A 120 -6.38 -5.45 -9.45
N GLU A 121 -5.58 -5.40 -8.38
CA GLU A 121 -4.11 -5.39 -8.45
C GLU A 121 -3.57 -6.66 -9.12
N VAL A 122 -4.12 -7.82 -8.78
CA VAL A 122 -3.74 -9.08 -9.42
C VAL A 122 -4.06 -9.06 -10.92
N MET A 123 -5.32 -8.70 -11.29
CA MET A 123 -5.74 -8.63 -12.70
C MET A 123 -4.91 -7.64 -13.50
N LEU A 124 -4.67 -6.44 -12.95
CA LEU A 124 -3.84 -5.43 -13.61
C LEU A 124 -2.41 -5.93 -13.83
N SER A 125 -1.84 -6.65 -12.87
CA SER A 125 -0.50 -7.24 -13.01
C SER A 125 -0.47 -8.28 -14.14
N LEU A 126 -1.53 -9.07 -14.30
CA LEU A 126 -1.66 -10.04 -15.39
C LEU A 126 -1.78 -9.35 -16.76
N TYR A 127 -2.59 -8.28 -16.86
CA TYR A 127 -2.69 -7.47 -18.09
C TYR A 127 -1.35 -6.81 -18.46
N VAL A 128 -0.58 -6.32 -17.47
CA VAL A 128 0.78 -5.80 -17.71
C VAL A 128 1.68 -6.85 -18.32
N MET A 129 1.73 -8.04 -17.73
CA MET A 129 2.58 -9.14 -18.21
C MET A 129 2.21 -9.59 -19.62
N GLN A 130 0.95 -9.45 -20.00
CA GLN A 130 0.44 -9.83 -21.32
C GLN A 130 0.70 -8.76 -22.38
N ARG A 131 0.51 -7.48 -22.02
CA ARG A 131 0.56 -6.35 -22.97
C ARG A 131 1.98 -5.84 -23.19
N ILE A 132 2.85 -5.94 -22.18
CA ILE A 132 4.17 -5.34 -22.22
C ILE A 132 5.23 -6.44 -22.37
N PRO A 133 6.05 -6.37 -23.43
CA PRO A 133 7.15 -7.32 -23.63
C PRO A 133 8.10 -7.33 -22.43
N ARG A 134 8.58 -8.50 -22.04
CA ARG A 134 9.47 -8.67 -20.86
C ARG A 134 10.69 -7.74 -20.88
N ARG A 135 11.21 -7.41 -22.08
CA ARG A 135 12.37 -6.50 -22.24
C ARG A 135 12.04 -5.06 -21.87
N GLN A 136 10.76 -4.64 -21.99
CA GLN A 136 10.32 -3.26 -21.72
C GLN A 136 9.66 -3.11 -20.33
N LEU A 137 9.40 -4.20 -19.61
CA LEU A 137 8.87 -4.17 -18.25
C LEU A 137 9.72 -3.32 -17.28
N PRO A 138 11.07 -3.40 -17.27
CA PRO A 138 11.90 -2.58 -16.39
C PRO A 138 11.78 -1.07 -16.63
N GLU A 139 11.43 -0.66 -17.86
CA GLU A 139 11.25 0.74 -18.23
C GLU A 139 9.81 1.21 -17.95
N PHE A 140 8.82 0.33 -18.11
CA PHE A 140 7.41 0.62 -17.84
C PHE A 140 7.07 0.68 -16.35
N GLU A 141 7.67 -0.17 -15.53
CA GLU A 141 7.34 -0.29 -14.10
C GLU A 141 7.50 1.02 -13.32
N PRO A 142 8.57 1.83 -13.52
CA PRO A 142 8.66 3.15 -12.92
C PRO A 142 7.53 4.09 -13.34
N LEU A 143 7.11 4.05 -14.62
CA LEU A 143 6.02 4.89 -15.13
C LEU A 143 4.69 4.53 -14.47
N ARG A 144 4.40 3.23 -14.34
CA ARG A 144 3.24 2.70 -13.62
C ARG A 144 3.24 3.14 -12.15
N MET A 145 4.39 3.00 -11.49
CA MET A 145 4.54 3.39 -10.08
C MET A 145 4.29 4.89 -9.87
N VAL A 146 4.89 5.75 -10.69
CA VAL A 146 4.68 7.21 -10.58
C VAL A 146 3.20 7.55 -10.76
N SER A 147 2.50 6.93 -11.72
CA SER A 147 1.07 7.15 -11.92
C SER A 147 0.24 6.82 -10.67
N ALA A 148 0.52 5.69 -10.01
CA ALA A 148 -0.14 5.31 -8.78
C ALA A 148 0.24 6.23 -7.60
N ILE A 149 1.51 6.62 -7.49
CA ILE A 149 2.01 7.49 -6.42
C ILE A 149 1.36 8.88 -6.50
N VAL A 150 1.20 9.45 -7.69
CA VAL A 150 0.53 10.75 -7.86
C VAL A 150 -0.90 10.69 -7.35
N ALA A 151 -1.66 9.63 -7.66
CA ALA A 151 -3.00 9.45 -7.13
C ALA A 151 -3.01 9.33 -5.59
N LEU A 152 -2.09 8.55 -5.01
CA LEU A 152 -1.96 8.37 -3.56
C LEU A 152 -1.44 9.61 -2.84
N SER A 153 -0.72 10.49 -3.52
CA SER A 153 -0.23 11.75 -2.94
C SER A 153 -1.29 12.83 -2.87
N ILE A 154 -2.24 12.82 -3.80
CA ILE A 154 -3.30 13.85 -3.88
C ILE A 154 -4.59 13.33 -3.24
N GLY A 155 -4.91 12.06 -3.44
CA GLY A 155 -6.19 11.46 -3.09
C GLY A 155 -6.62 11.63 -1.63
N PRO A 156 -5.78 11.32 -0.63
CA PRO A 156 -6.16 11.40 0.77
C PRO A 156 -6.60 12.81 1.19
N TRP A 157 -5.80 13.82 0.85
CA TRP A 157 -6.13 15.22 1.12
C TRP A 157 -7.37 15.67 0.35
N LEU A 158 -7.42 15.37 -0.95
CA LEU A 158 -8.54 15.77 -1.80
C LEU A 158 -9.86 15.17 -1.30
N GLY A 159 -9.86 13.90 -0.89
CA GLY A 159 -11.05 13.22 -0.39
C GLY A 159 -11.63 13.92 0.85
N VAL A 160 -10.80 14.16 1.85
CA VAL A 160 -11.21 14.81 3.10
C VAL A 160 -11.57 16.29 2.85
N TYR A 161 -10.83 16.99 1.98
CA TYR A 161 -11.16 18.36 1.62
C TYR A 161 -12.57 18.46 0.98
N LEU A 162 -12.88 17.62 0.03
CA LEU A 162 -14.18 17.58 -0.63
C LEU A 162 -15.29 17.23 0.35
N GLN A 163 -15.05 16.27 1.24
CA GLN A 163 -16.01 15.88 2.26
C GLN A 163 -16.37 17.03 3.21
N LEU A 164 -15.36 17.76 3.70
CA LEU A 164 -15.54 18.78 4.71
C LEU A 164 -15.97 20.14 4.14
N ARG A 165 -15.58 20.48 2.90
CA ARG A 165 -15.75 21.83 2.34
C ARG A 165 -16.78 21.92 1.23
N VAL A 166 -17.15 20.80 0.62
CA VAL A 166 -18.11 20.78 -0.50
C VAL A 166 -19.35 19.96 -0.14
N ALA A 167 -19.24 18.65 0.01
CA ALA A 167 -20.34 17.77 0.38
C ALA A 167 -19.84 16.41 0.86
N ASP A 168 -20.46 15.85 1.90
CA ASP A 168 -20.10 14.57 2.52
C ASP A 168 -20.11 13.38 1.54
N TRP A 169 -20.98 13.41 0.55
CA TRP A 169 -21.13 12.35 -0.43
C TRP A 169 -20.15 12.41 -1.58
N LEU A 170 -19.51 13.58 -1.80
CA LEU A 170 -18.72 13.84 -3.01
C LEU A 170 -17.50 12.93 -3.18
N PRO A 171 -16.72 12.59 -2.13
CA PRO A 171 -15.60 11.65 -2.26
C PRO A 171 -16.07 10.25 -2.71
N PHE A 172 -17.22 9.79 -2.24
CA PHE A 172 -17.81 8.53 -2.62
C PHE A 172 -18.29 8.55 -4.08
N ALA A 173 -18.90 9.65 -4.50
CA ALA A 173 -19.28 9.87 -5.91
C ALA A 173 -18.05 9.87 -6.82
N ILE A 174 -16.95 10.51 -6.42
CA ILE A 174 -15.68 10.49 -7.18
C ILE A 174 -15.09 9.07 -7.23
N ALA A 175 -15.17 8.30 -6.15
CA ALA A 175 -14.73 6.92 -6.14
C ALA A 175 -15.57 6.06 -7.11
N ILE A 176 -16.89 6.25 -7.17
CA ILE A 176 -17.78 5.61 -8.15
C ILE A 176 -17.46 6.07 -9.57
N ALA A 177 -17.32 7.37 -9.79
CA ALA A 177 -16.97 7.95 -11.09
C ALA A 177 -15.61 7.41 -11.59
N GLY A 178 -14.61 7.30 -10.68
CA GLY A 178 -13.33 6.68 -10.96
C GLY A 178 -13.47 5.19 -11.33
N THR A 179 -14.39 4.49 -10.67
CA THR A 179 -14.69 3.08 -10.98
C THR A 179 -15.34 2.95 -12.35
N VAL A 180 -16.28 3.82 -12.70
CA VAL A 180 -16.88 3.88 -14.05
C VAL A 180 -15.85 4.26 -15.10
N ALA A 181 -15.02 5.28 -14.82
CA ALA A 181 -13.93 5.68 -15.69
C ALA A 181 -12.93 4.53 -15.92
N THR A 182 -12.68 3.71 -14.91
CA THR A 182 -11.85 2.49 -15.03
C THR A 182 -12.47 1.52 -16.04
N LEU A 183 -13.79 1.31 -16.04
CA LEU A 183 -14.46 0.44 -17.03
C LEU A 183 -14.40 1.01 -18.44
N ILE A 184 -14.64 2.31 -18.59
CA ILE A 184 -14.56 2.99 -19.89
C ILE A 184 -13.14 2.87 -20.45
N TYR A 185 -12.15 3.16 -19.61
CA TYR A 185 -10.75 3.12 -19.99
C TYR A 185 -10.27 1.69 -20.32
N PHE A 186 -10.75 0.69 -19.58
CA PHE A 186 -10.52 -0.74 -19.83
C PHE A 186 -11.01 -1.14 -21.22
N ARG A 187 -12.22 -0.71 -21.60
CA ARG A 187 -12.77 -0.96 -22.93
C ARG A 187 -12.01 -0.19 -24.01
N TRP A 188 -11.68 1.06 -23.76
CA TRP A 188 -10.92 1.90 -24.70
C TRP A 188 -9.54 1.34 -25.04
N LEU A 189 -8.83 0.80 -24.05
CA LEU A 189 -7.54 0.11 -24.26
C LEU A 189 -7.68 -1.24 -24.97
N GLY A 190 -8.89 -1.73 -25.20
CA GLY A 190 -9.15 -3.02 -25.85
C GLY A 190 -8.77 -4.23 -24.98
N LEU A 191 -8.61 -4.04 -23.67
CA LEU A 191 -8.21 -5.10 -22.74
C LEU A 191 -9.29 -6.19 -22.61
N HIS A 192 -10.55 -5.86 -22.87
CA HIS A 192 -11.66 -6.80 -22.91
C HIS A 192 -11.56 -7.85 -24.03
N ARG A 193 -10.74 -7.62 -25.04
CA ARG A 193 -10.50 -8.57 -26.15
C ARG A 193 -9.36 -9.54 -25.87
N MET A 194 -8.67 -9.37 -24.76
CA MET A 194 -7.54 -10.20 -24.38
C MET A 194 -8.05 -11.40 -23.57
N SER A 195 -8.27 -12.54 -24.21
CA SER A 195 -8.56 -13.79 -23.53
C SER A 195 -7.28 -14.47 -23.09
N MET A 196 -7.16 -14.83 -21.82
CA MET A 196 -6.15 -15.77 -21.35
C MET A 196 -6.83 -17.00 -20.76
N PRO A 197 -6.43 -18.19 -21.15
CA PRO A 197 -6.77 -19.37 -20.38
C PRO A 197 -6.08 -19.25 -19.02
N THR A 198 -6.85 -19.00 -17.98
CA THR A 198 -6.37 -18.85 -16.59
C THR A 198 -5.88 -20.16 -15.99
N ARG A 199 -5.96 -21.27 -16.74
CA ARG A 199 -5.54 -22.61 -16.31
C ARG A 199 -4.05 -22.73 -15.96
N ASP A 200 -3.19 -21.93 -16.60
CA ASP A 200 -1.73 -21.97 -16.40
C ASP A 200 -1.22 -21.09 -15.23
N PHE A 201 -2.09 -20.30 -14.62
CA PHE A 201 -1.76 -19.62 -13.37
C PHE A 201 -1.86 -20.59 -12.18
N GLY A 202 -1.18 -21.71 -12.30
CA GLY A 202 -0.87 -22.61 -11.20
C GLY A 202 0.15 -21.96 -10.28
N ALA A 203 -0.25 -20.88 -9.58
CA ALA A 203 0.41 -20.55 -8.35
C ALA A 203 0.22 -21.78 -7.45
N GLY A 204 1.23 -22.61 -7.34
CA GLY A 204 1.27 -23.66 -6.35
C GLY A 204 0.84 -23.05 -5.02
N ASN A 205 0.05 -23.76 -4.26
CA ASN A 205 -0.44 -23.29 -2.97
C ASN A 205 0.75 -22.67 -2.19
N PRO A 206 0.79 -21.34 -1.95
CA PRO A 206 1.92 -20.69 -1.31
C PRO A 206 2.21 -21.30 0.07
N LEU A 207 1.19 -21.87 0.71
CA LEU A 207 1.32 -22.55 2.00
C LEU A 207 2.26 -23.76 1.93
N ARG A 208 2.38 -24.43 0.78
CA ARG A 208 3.27 -25.59 0.60
C ARG A 208 4.74 -25.20 0.71
N HIS A 209 5.09 -23.97 0.36
CA HIS A 209 6.47 -23.49 0.31
C HIS A 209 6.88 -22.67 1.54
N ILE A 210 5.96 -22.39 2.50
CA ILE A 210 6.23 -21.60 3.69
C ILE A 210 7.40 -22.17 4.50
N GLY A 211 7.38 -23.48 4.80
CA GLY A 211 8.44 -24.11 5.57
C GLY A 211 9.81 -24.00 4.90
N ARG A 212 9.87 -24.18 3.57
CA ARG A 212 11.11 -24.03 2.79
C ARG A 212 11.60 -22.58 2.73
N PHE A 213 10.68 -21.62 2.65
CA PHE A 213 11.00 -20.19 2.66
C PHE A 213 11.64 -19.77 3.99
N PHE A 214 11.00 -20.10 5.12
CA PHE A 214 11.46 -19.68 6.44
C PHE A 214 12.69 -20.48 6.95
N ARG A 215 13.04 -21.59 6.33
CA ARG A 215 14.33 -22.27 6.58
C ARG A 215 15.52 -21.51 5.99
N GLN A 216 15.31 -20.67 4.97
CA GLN A 216 16.36 -19.89 4.33
C GLN A 216 16.56 -18.55 5.09
N PRO A 217 17.70 -18.35 5.82
CA PRO A 217 17.87 -17.18 6.70
C PRO A 217 17.86 -15.86 5.94
N ARG A 218 18.34 -15.84 4.69
CA ARG A 218 18.33 -14.64 3.84
C ARG A 218 16.92 -14.22 3.41
N LEU A 219 16.05 -15.18 3.07
CA LEU A 219 14.66 -14.91 2.70
C LEU A 219 13.85 -14.47 3.92
N ARG A 220 14.07 -15.13 5.06
CA ARG A 220 13.46 -14.72 6.33
C ARG A 220 13.85 -13.30 6.72
N LEU A 221 15.12 -12.93 6.58
CA LEU A 221 15.58 -11.57 6.83
C LEU A 221 14.90 -10.55 5.89
N ALA A 222 14.86 -10.84 4.58
CA ALA A 222 14.21 -9.99 3.60
C ALA A 222 12.71 -9.79 3.91
N TRP A 223 12.02 -10.88 4.27
CA TRP A 223 10.61 -10.86 4.64
C TRP A 223 10.36 -10.04 5.93
N SER A 224 11.16 -10.24 6.97
CA SER A 224 11.04 -9.51 8.23
C SER A 224 11.26 -8.01 8.04
N LEU A 225 12.25 -7.60 7.26
CA LEU A 225 12.53 -6.19 6.99
C LEU A 225 11.40 -5.51 6.21
N ILE A 226 10.84 -6.18 5.20
CA ILE A 226 9.74 -5.60 4.44
C ILE A 226 8.42 -5.62 5.22
N LEU A 227 8.21 -6.63 6.08
CA LEU A 227 7.08 -6.66 7.01
C LEU A 227 7.13 -5.45 7.94
N THR A 228 8.26 -5.21 8.60
CA THR A 228 8.47 -4.07 9.51
C THR A 228 8.16 -2.74 8.83
N ARG A 229 8.67 -2.51 7.61
CA ARG A 229 8.36 -1.32 6.82
C ARG A 229 6.86 -1.21 6.50
N SER A 230 6.23 -2.30 6.04
CA SER A 230 4.81 -2.30 5.68
C SER A 230 3.92 -2.05 6.90
N SER A 231 4.31 -2.57 8.05
CA SER A 231 3.65 -2.31 9.33
C SER A 231 3.67 -0.82 9.69
N TRP A 232 4.80 -0.14 9.46
CA TRP A 232 4.88 1.31 9.68
C TRP A 232 3.96 2.09 8.75
N TRP A 233 3.91 1.77 7.45
CA TRP A 233 3.00 2.40 6.51
C TRP A 233 1.52 2.18 6.89
N MET A 234 1.18 0.99 7.34
CA MET A 234 -0.18 0.69 7.78
C MET A 234 -0.57 1.51 9.01
N MET A 235 0.34 1.63 10.00
CA MET A 235 0.16 2.52 11.14
C MET A 235 -0.03 3.97 10.67
N PHE A 236 0.85 4.46 9.79
CA PHE A 236 0.82 5.83 9.31
C PHE A 236 -0.50 6.18 8.61
N ILE A 237 -0.99 5.33 7.72
CA ILE A 237 -2.23 5.56 6.96
C ILE A 237 -3.46 5.56 7.86
N ILE A 238 -3.54 4.64 8.82
CA ILE A 238 -4.73 4.50 9.68
C ILE A 238 -4.73 5.55 10.79
N TYR A 239 -3.62 5.69 11.50
CA TYR A 239 -3.63 6.43 12.78
C TYR A 239 -3.21 7.89 12.66
N THR A 240 -2.53 8.32 11.59
CA THR A 240 -2.20 9.74 11.40
C THR A 240 -3.44 10.62 11.26
N PRO A 241 -4.46 10.29 10.44
CA PRO A 241 -5.69 11.06 10.39
C PRO A 241 -6.44 11.07 11.73
N ILE A 242 -6.48 9.93 12.44
CA ILE A 242 -7.12 9.79 13.75
C ILE A 242 -6.40 10.68 14.78
N TYR A 243 -5.06 10.63 14.82
CA TYR A 243 -4.27 11.45 15.75
C TYR A 243 -4.50 12.94 15.50
N ALA A 244 -4.45 13.38 14.24
CA ALA A 244 -4.67 14.78 13.90
C ALA A 244 -6.09 15.25 14.28
N SER A 245 -7.12 14.43 14.05
CA SER A 245 -8.50 14.71 14.44
C SER A 245 -8.63 14.84 15.97
N GLN A 246 -8.12 13.87 16.74
CA GLN A 246 -8.22 13.86 18.19
C GLN A 246 -7.33 14.90 18.89
N SER A 247 -6.25 15.34 18.23
CA SER A 247 -5.34 16.35 18.78
C SER A 247 -5.79 17.80 18.49
N GLY A 248 -6.98 17.99 17.92
CA GLY A 248 -7.52 19.33 17.59
C GLY A 248 -6.91 20.00 16.37
N LEU A 249 -6.04 19.32 15.60
CA LEU A 249 -5.46 19.83 14.36
C LEU A 249 -6.43 19.73 13.17
N GLY A 250 -7.48 18.94 13.31
CA GLY A 250 -8.50 18.70 12.31
C GLY A 250 -8.16 17.57 11.32
N GLU A 251 -9.21 17.02 10.74
CA GLU A 251 -9.14 15.86 9.83
C GLU A 251 -8.38 16.19 8.55
N LEU A 252 -8.55 17.41 8.02
CA LEU A 252 -7.89 17.88 6.81
C LEU A 252 -6.35 17.88 6.96
N THR A 253 -5.86 18.27 8.13
CA THR A 253 -4.42 18.26 8.44
C THR A 253 -3.90 16.83 8.44
N GLY A 254 -4.62 15.90 9.07
CA GLY A 254 -4.24 14.50 9.07
C GLY A 254 -4.15 13.90 7.66
N ALA A 255 -5.13 14.18 6.81
CA ALA A 255 -5.15 13.75 5.43
C ALA A 255 -4.02 14.40 4.60
N ALA A 256 -3.71 15.69 4.85
CA ALA A 256 -2.59 16.37 4.21
C ALA A 256 -1.24 15.70 4.55
N ILE A 257 -1.04 15.29 5.80
CA ILE A 257 0.19 14.59 6.21
C ILE A 257 0.31 13.24 5.49
N VAL A 258 -0.79 12.47 5.38
CA VAL A 258 -0.79 11.21 4.64
C VAL A 258 -0.47 11.46 3.16
N SER A 259 -1.00 12.51 2.56
CA SER A 259 -0.69 12.91 1.18
C SER A 259 0.77 13.30 1.00
N ILE A 260 1.32 14.15 1.87
CA ILE A 260 2.72 14.58 1.82
C ILE A 260 3.66 13.39 2.07
N GLY A 261 3.34 12.55 3.06
CA GLY A 261 4.09 11.33 3.35
C GLY A 261 4.12 10.38 2.16
N SER A 262 2.99 10.21 1.46
CA SER A 262 2.92 9.42 0.23
C SER A 262 3.70 10.07 -0.92
N ALA A 263 3.74 11.41 -0.99
CA ALA A 263 4.50 12.13 -2.02
C ALA A 263 6.03 11.90 -1.91
N TRP A 264 6.57 11.60 -0.72
CA TRP A 264 7.97 11.22 -0.58
C TRP A 264 8.36 10.02 -1.46
N THR A 265 7.42 9.14 -1.80
CA THR A 265 7.70 8.01 -2.70
C THR A 265 8.10 8.44 -4.12
N LEU A 266 7.83 9.69 -4.53
CA LEU A 266 8.38 10.27 -5.76
C LEU A 266 9.91 10.38 -5.75
N THR A 267 10.54 10.33 -4.57
CA THR A 267 12.00 10.36 -4.41
C THR A 267 12.66 8.98 -4.55
N LEU A 268 11.89 7.92 -4.81
CA LEU A 268 12.40 6.55 -4.96
C LEU A 268 13.58 6.41 -5.96
N PRO A 269 13.60 7.10 -7.11
CA PRO A 269 14.74 7.02 -8.04
C PRO A 269 16.05 7.47 -7.41
N TYR A 270 16.01 8.53 -6.58
CA TYR A 270 17.16 9.02 -5.83
C TYR A 270 17.69 7.97 -4.85
N TRP A 271 16.80 7.34 -4.08
CA TRP A 271 17.17 6.28 -3.13
C TRP A 271 17.71 5.04 -3.84
N GLY A 272 17.18 4.71 -5.02
CA GLY A 272 17.72 3.67 -5.89
C GLY A 272 19.14 3.97 -6.36
N TRP A 273 19.43 5.22 -6.76
CA TRP A 273 20.77 5.68 -7.08
C TRP A 273 21.69 5.60 -5.86
N PHE A 274 21.26 6.08 -4.69
CA PHE A 274 22.02 6.02 -3.45
C PHE A 274 22.40 4.58 -3.08
N ALA A 275 21.46 3.62 -3.18
CA ALA A 275 21.71 2.22 -2.92
C ALA A 275 22.79 1.62 -3.83
N ARG A 276 22.80 2.02 -5.11
CA ARG A 276 23.83 1.58 -6.08
C ARG A 276 25.19 2.20 -5.80
N ARG A 277 25.22 3.47 -5.38
CA ARG A 277 26.47 4.22 -5.15
C ARG A 277 27.16 3.84 -3.84
N TYR A 278 26.40 3.65 -2.77
CA TYR A 278 26.95 3.46 -1.42
C TYR A 278 26.76 2.06 -0.86
N SER A 279 25.60 1.52 -0.79
CA SER A 279 25.19 0.12 -0.61
C SER A 279 23.74 0.04 -0.16
N LEU A 280 23.08 -1.06 -0.48
CA LEU A 280 21.72 -1.38 -0.03
C LEU A 280 21.63 -1.46 1.51
N ARG A 281 22.64 -2.05 2.16
CA ARG A 281 22.72 -2.14 3.63
C ARG A 281 22.74 -0.78 4.31
N ARG A 282 23.54 0.18 3.81
CA ARG A 282 23.57 1.54 4.37
C ARG A 282 22.25 2.24 4.22
N LEU A 283 21.62 2.17 3.05
CA LEU A 283 20.31 2.76 2.81
C LEU A 283 19.27 2.21 3.77
N MET A 284 19.19 0.89 3.91
CA MET A 284 18.21 0.27 4.81
C MET A 284 18.47 0.64 6.27
N TYR A 285 19.73 0.62 6.72
CA TYR A 285 20.08 1.04 8.07
C TYR A 285 19.66 2.49 8.34
N MET A 286 19.98 3.41 7.43
CA MET A 286 19.61 4.83 7.55
C MET A 286 18.08 5.00 7.56
N GLY A 287 17.35 4.39 6.63
CA GLY A 287 15.90 4.50 6.54
C GLY A 287 15.21 4.00 7.81
N PHE A 288 15.60 2.84 8.31
CA PHE A 288 15.06 2.30 9.56
C PHE A 288 15.42 3.19 10.77
N THR A 289 16.66 3.68 10.85
CA THR A 289 17.08 4.58 11.95
C THR A 289 16.32 5.89 11.93
N VAL A 290 16.18 6.54 10.76
CA VAL A 290 15.41 7.78 10.62
C VAL A 290 13.96 7.57 11.03
N ALA A 291 13.31 6.51 10.50
CA ALA A 291 11.93 6.21 10.86
C ALA A 291 11.76 5.88 12.35
N THR A 292 12.71 5.16 12.97
CA THR A 292 12.70 4.87 14.41
C THR A 292 12.79 6.15 15.24
N VAL A 293 13.84 6.97 14.99
CA VAL A 293 14.09 8.18 15.76
C VAL A 293 12.94 9.17 15.61
N MET A 294 12.48 9.40 14.38
CA MET A 294 11.36 10.33 14.15
C MET A 294 10.06 9.83 14.78
N SER A 295 9.73 8.54 14.69
CA SER A 295 8.53 7.99 15.34
C SER A 295 8.61 8.08 16.87
N LEU A 296 9.80 7.88 17.45
CA LEU A 296 10.02 8.09 18.88
C LEU A 296 9.85 9.55 19.27
N MET A 297 10.40 10.48 18.48
CA MET A 297 10.26 11.93 18.71
C MET A 297 8.76 12.34 18.59
N VAL A 298 8.00 11.77 17.68
CA VAL A 298 6.54 11.99 17.62
C VAL A 298 5.87 11.66 18.94
N PHE A 299 6.24 10.57 19.59
CA PHE A 299 5.71 10.24 20.91
C PHE A 299 6.12 11.26 21.98
N VAL A 300 7.42 11.62 22.04
CA VAL A 300 7.95 12.60 23.00
C VAL A 300 7.23 13.95 22.86
N PHE A 301 7.01 14.39 21.62
CA PHE A 301 6.34 15.65 21.31
C PHE A 301 4.84 15.52 21.06
N SER A 302 4.22 14.43 21.49
CA SER A 302 2.78 14.20 21.32
C SER A 302 1.91 15.26 22.02
N GLY A 303 2.40 15.90 23.09
CA GLY A 303 1.75 17.04 23.75
C GLY A 303 1.82 18.36 22.94
N THR A 304 2.64 18.41 21.88
CA THR A 304 2.72 19.54 20.94
C THR A 304 2.38 19.06 19.53
N PRO A 305 1.09 18.93 19.19
CA PRO A 305 0.66 18.23 17.99
C PRO A 305 1.24 18.81 16.69
N ARG A 306 1.46 20.12 16.63
CA ARG A 306 2.09 20.79 15.46
C ARG A 306 3.51 20.29 15.18
N VAL A 307 4.30 20.05 16.22
CA VAL A 307 5.65 19.47 16.09
C VAL A 307 5.57 18.00 15.71
N ALA A 308 4.69 17.27 16.35
CA ALA A 308 4.48 15.84 16.10
C ALA A 308 4.15 15.54 14.63
N ILE A 309 3.31 16.36 13.97
CA ILE A 309 2.97 16.15 12.55
C ILE A 309 4.13 16.40 11.60
N VAL A 310 4.99 17.38 11.91
CA VAL A 310 6.20 17.62 11.11
C VAL A 310 7.16 16.43 11.22
N LEU A 311 7.33 15.90 12.43
CA LEU A 311 8.15 14.71 12.68
C LEU A 311 7.58 13.46 11.98
N LEU A 312 6.24 13.32 11.87
CA LEU A 312 5.61 12.25 11.09
C LEU A 312 5.95 12.32 9.61
N VAL A 313 6.01 13.52 9.03
CA VAL A 313 6.42 13.71 7.63
C VAL A 313 7.88 13.24 7.42
N PHE A 314 8.78 13.54 8.35
CA PHE A 314 10.15 13.06 8.28
C PHE A 314 10.27 11.56 8.57
N ALA A 315 9.42 10.99 9.42
CA ALA A 315 9.34 9.54 9.62
C ALA A 315 8.90 8.83 8.32
N ALA A 316 7.96 9.42 7.57
CA ALA A 316 7.53 8.92 6.26
C ALA A 316 8.67 8.96 5.22
N LEU A 317 9.55 9.97 5.27
CA LEU A 317 10.76 9.98 4.45
C LEU A 317 11.66 8.77 4.76
N GLY A 318 11.89 8.47 6.05
CA GLY A 318 12.64 7.28 6.47
C GLY A 318 12.03 5.98 5.94
N ALA A 319 10.71 5.83 6.03
CA ALA A 319 10.00 4.68 5.48
C ALA A 319 10.11 4.58 3.94
N THR A 320 10.05 5.73 3.24
CA THR A 320 10.23 5.80 1.78
C THR A 320 11.62 5.34 1.33
N MET A 321 12.67 5.66 2.08
CA MET A 321 14.02 5.15 1.79
C MET A 321 14.07 3.62 1.71
N LEU A 322 13.16 2.94 2.41
CA LEU A 322 13.07 1.48 2.46
C LEU A 322 12.23 0.90 1.30
N ASP A 323 11.33 1.68 0.70
CA ASP A 323 10.37 1.20 -0.30
C ASP A 323 11.05 0.63 -1.55
N GLY A 324 12.06 1.32 -2.07
CA GLY A 324 12.80 0.86 -3.25
C GLY A 324 13.73 -0.33 -2.97
N SER A 325 14.08 -0.58 -1.72
CA SER A 325 15.14 -1.53 -1.34
C SER A 325 14.63 -2.91 -0.91
N GLY A 326 13.41 -3.00 -0.37
CA GLY A 326 12.88 -4.24 0.20
C GLY A 326 12.73 -5.38 -0.81
N HIS A 327 12.19 -5.09 -1.99
CA HIS A 327 12.04 -6.10 -3.06
C HIS A 327 13.39 -6.50 -3.67
N VAL A 328 14.35 -5.55 -3.75
CA VAL A 328 15.70 -5.83 -4.26
C VAL A 328 16.41 -6.83 -3.34
N LEU A 329 16.24 -6.70 -2.02
CA LEU A 329 16.84 -7.64 -1.08
C LEU A 329 16.30 -9.07 -1.29
N PHE A 330 14.98 -9.24 -1.47
CA PHE A 330 14.38 -10.53 -1.78
C PHE A 330 14.91 -11.10 -3.10
N LEU A 331 14.93 -10.29 -4.17
CA LEU A 331 15.39 -10.74 -5.50
C LEU A 331 16.86 -11.17 -5.52
N ARG A 332 17.69 -10.57 -4.67
CA ARG A 332 19.10 -10.97 -4.50
C ARG A 332 19.29 -12.18 -3.58
N ALA A 333 18.33 -12.44 -2.70
CA ALA A 333 18.39 -13.55 -1.75
C ALA A 333 17.84 -14.87 -2.32
N VAL A 334 16.86 -14.78 -3.23
CA VAL A 334 16.16 -15.94 -3.78
C VAL A 334 16.93 -16.55 -4.96
N HIS A 335 17.00 -17.89 -5.00
CA HIS A 335 17.58 -18.61 -6.14
C HIS A 335 16.72 -18.40 -7.41
N PRO A 336 17.32 -18.15 -8.59
CA PRO A 336 16.57 -17.85 -9.83
C PRO A 336 15.49 -18.88 -10.17
N LEU A 337 15.74 -20.16 -9.94
CA LEU A 337 14.81 -21.26 -10.22
C LEU A 337 13.63 -21.32 -9.24
N GLU A 338 13.75 -20.74 -8.04
CA GLU A 338 12.74 -20.77 -6.99
C GLU A 338 11.91 -19.48 -6.92
N ARG A 339 12.22 -18.47 -7.76
CA ARG A 339 11.60 -17.14 -7.68
C ARG A 339 10.09 -17.17 -7.73
N SER A 340 9.50 -17.94 -8.64
CA SER A 340 8.03 -17.98 -8.80
C SER A 340 7.34 -18.51 -7.54
N GLU A 341 7.85 -19.57 -6.95
CA GLU A 341 7.29 -20.21 -5.76
C GLU A 341 7.50 -19.35 -4.51
N MET A 342 8.70 -18.80 -4.34
CA MET A 342 9.08 -18.01 -3.17
C MET A 342 8.46 -16.61 -3.18
N THR A 343 8.12 -16.05 -4.37
CA THR A 343 7.43 -14.74 -4.48
C THR A 343 6.04 -14.80 -3.84
N GLY A 344 5.30 -15.89 -4.02
CA GLY A 344 3.99 -16.04 -3.39
C GLY A 344 4.06 -15.99 -1.86
N VAL A 345 5.04 -16.70 -1.27
CA VAL A 345 5.28 -16.65 0.18
C VAL A 345 5.78 -15.28 0.61
N PHE A 346 6.69 -14.67 -0.16
CA PHE A 346 7.22 -13.35 0.17
C PHE A 346 6.11 -12.30 0.26
N GLN A 347 5.14 -12.30 -0.65
CA GLN A 347 4.04 -11.33 -0.68
C GLN A 347 3.10 -11.41 0.53
N THR A 348 3.10 -12.51 1.30
CA THR A 348 2.29 -12.62 2.52
C THR A 348 2.63 -11.57 3.58
N TYR A 349 3.79 -10.87 3.46
CA TYR A 349 4.12 -9.78 4.38
C TYR A 349 3.02 -8.70 4.44
N ARG A 350 2.30 -8.46 3.33
CA ARG A 350 1.21 -7.47 3.28
C ARG A 350 0.03 -7.91 4.14
N ASP A 351 -0.41 -9.16 3.97
CA ASP A 351 -1.53 -9.70 4.73
C ASP A 351 -1.20 -9.77 6.21
N VAL A 352 0.04 -10.17 6.53
CA VAL A 352 0.52 -10.19 7.92
C VAL A 352 0.63 -8.78 8.49
N ALA A 353 1.10 -7.77 7.76
CA ALA A 353 1.13 -6.39 8.21
C ALA A 353 -0.28 -5.85 8.46
N ASN A 354 -1.20 -6.08 7.51
CA ASN A 354 -2.59 -5.64 7.61
C ASN A 354 -3.31 -6.24 8.82
N LEU A 355 -2.98 -7.47 9.19
CA LEU A 355 -3.55 -8.15 10.36
C LEU A 355 -2.84 -7.74 11.66
N ALA A 356 -1.50 -7.80 11.68
CA ALA A 356 -0.71 -7.63 12.88
C ALA A 356 -0.78 -6.20 13.44
N VAL A 357 -0.80 -5.18 12.57
CA VAL A 357 -0.78 -3.78 13.00
C VAL A 357 -2.05 -3.40 13.74
N PRO A 358 -3.25 -3.53 13.16
CA PRO A 358 -4.46 -3.20 13.90
C PRO A 358 -4.66 -4.11 15.11
N GLY A 359 -4.33 -5.41 15.02
CA GLY A 359 -4.44 -6.34 16.13
C GLY A 359 -3.55 -5.97 17.31
N PHE A 360 -2.29 -5.62 17.06
CA PHE A 360 -1.36 -5.15 18.07
C PHE A 360 -1.83 -3.84 18.73
N PHE A 361 -2.27 -2.86 17.91
CA PHE A 361 -2.73 -1.59 18.45
C PHE A 361 -4.11 -1.70 19.11
N ALA A 362 -4.97 -2.63 18.73
CA ALA A 362 -6.22 -2.92 19.45
C ALA A 362 -5.94 -3.32 20.91
N ILE A 363 -4.88 -4.11 21.14
CA ILE A 363 -4.45 -4.51 22.48
C ILE A 363 -3.78 -3.33 23.19
N LEU A 364 -2.87 -2.63 22.53
CA LEU A 364 -2.09 -1.55 23.14
C LEU A 364 -2.98 -0.37 23.57
N LEU A 365 -3.94 0.02 22.72
CA LEU A 365 -4.87 1.12 22.98
C LEU A 365 -5.95 0.78 24.01
N LYS A 366 -6.07 -0.48 24.43
CA LYS A 366 -6.90 -0.87 25.58
C LYS A 366 -6.33 -0.35 26.90
N PHE A 367 -5.00 -0.23 27.00
CA PHE A 367 -4.30 0.11 28.24
C PHE A 367 -3.67 1.50 28.20
N PHE A 368 -3.44 2.06 27.03
CA PHE A 368 -2.69 3.30 26.85
C PHE A 368 -3.41 4.27 25.92
N ALA A 369 -3.09 5.57 26.06
CA ALA A 369 -3.61 6.62 25.18
C ALA A 369 -3.04 6.53 23.74
N LEU A 370 -3.72 7.17 22.78
CA LEU A 370 -3.40 7.11 21.36
C LEU A 370 -1.90 7.35 21.02
N PRO A 371 -1.16 8.30 21.62
CA PRO A 371 0.24 8.52 21.28
C PRO A 371 1.16 7.30 21.40
N VAL A 372 0.77 6.29 22.21
CA VAL A 372 1.57 5.07 22.38
C VAL A 372 1.78 4.28 21.09
N ILE A 373 0.92 4.47 20.06
CA ILE A 373 1.10 3.85 18.74
C ILE A 373 2.44 4.22 18.11
N PHE A 374 2.93 5.43 18.36
CA PHE A 374 4.22 5.90 17.82
C PHE A 374 5.42 5.21 18.48
N ILE A 375 5.31 4.84 19.78
CA ILE A 375 6.30 3.96 20.42
C ILE A 375 6.25 2.56 19.79
N GLY A 376 5.07 2.00 19.61
CA GLY A 376 4.92 0.69 18.98
C GLY A 376 5.53 0.67 17.57
N ALA A 377 5.27 1.72 16.78
CA ALA A 377 5.86 1.88 15.44
C ALA A 377 7.39 2.06 15.50
N ALA A 378 7.89 2.87 16.45
CA ALA A 378 9.32 3.04 16.67
C ALA A 378 10.00 1.71 17.06
N GLY A 379 9.35 0.92 17.92
CA GLY A 379 9.83 -0.41 18.31
C GLY A 379 9.98 -1.35 17.11
N TRP A 380 8.99 -1.41 16.23
CA TRP A 380 9.11 -2.20 14.99
C TRP A 380 10.22 -1.70 14.09
N MET A 381 10.33 -0.38 13.86
CA MET A 381 11.40 0.19 13.05
C MET A 381 12.78 -0.04 13.68
N MET A 382 12.89 -0.05 15.01
CA MET A 382 14.13 -0.39 15.73
C MET A 382 14.54 -1.84 15.47
N VAL A 383 13.60 -2.79 15.49
CA VAL A 383 13.85 -4.18 15.09
C VAL A 383 14.38 -4.24 13.66
N GLY A 384 13.79 -3.46 12.74
CA GLY A 384 14.31 -3.31 11.37
C GLY A 384 15.73 -2.76 11.32
N THR A 385 16.04 -1.75 12.15
CA THR A 385 17.40 -1.19 12.29
C THR A 385 18.40 -2.25 12.72
N LEU A 386 18.05 -3.06 13.73
CA LEU A 386 18.91 -4.15 14.20
C LEU A 386 19.10 -5.24 13.13
N PHE A 387 18.03 -5.65 12.49
CA PHE A 387 18.07 -6.68 11.44
C PHE A 387 18.82 -6.21 10.19
N SER A 388 18.80 -4.93 9.85
CA SER A 388 19.55 -4.39 8.71
C SER A 388 21.06 -4.60 8.84
N ARG A 389 21.57 -4.77 10.07
CA ARG A 389 22.99 -5.08 10.33
C ARG A 389 23.41 -6.46 9.82
N TYR A 390 22.47 -7.38 9.69
CA TYR A 390 22.73 -8.75 9.18
C TYR A 390 22.70 -8.83 7.65
N ILE A 391 22.38 -7.74 6.95
CA ILE A 391 22.47 -7.71 5.48
C ILE A 391 23.95 -7.82 5.09
N PRO A 392 24.31 -8.78 4.22
CA PRO A 392 25.70 -8.95 3.76
C PRO A 392 26.25 -7.70 3.10
N ARG A 393 27.51 -7.36 3.40
CA ARG A 393 28.15 -6.15 2.85
C ARG A 393 28.30 -6.15 1.33
N ARG A 394 28.30 -7.33 0.70
CA ARG A 394 28.46 -7.52 -0.76
C ARG A 394 27.11 -7.62 -1.51
N MET A 395 25.99 -7.39 -0.83
CA MET A 395 24.67 -7.18 -1.42
C MET A 395 24.44 -5.66 -1.54
#